data_3a3cac2d20b728b9c95836edf740aa8c
#
_entry.id   3a3cac2d20b728b9c95836edf740aa8c
#
_cell.length_a   1.000
_cell.length_b   1.000
_cell.length_c   1.000
_cell.angle_alpha   90.00
_cell.angle_beta   90.00
_cell.angle_gamma   90.00
#
_symmetry.space_group_name_H-M   'P 1'
#
loop_
_entity.id
_entity.type
_entity.pdbx_description
1 polymer ?
#
loop_
_entity_poly.entity_id
_entity_poly.type
_entity_poly.pdbx_seq_one_letter_code
_entity_poly.pdbx_strand_id
1 'polypeptide(L)'
;MDNMEIFNSVRTVPESAKKQINGGRLNGFTDINPMWRIQCLTERFGPCGIGWKYTIEREWMERGANDEVSAFMDIMLYYKQNGEWSDGIPGTGGSSFIAKERNGLYTSDECYKMALTDAIGVAAKALGMGADVYWAAGRSKYDTIPVCALCGKSIKGIRKQDGTIISASDAARKSIEAYGRPICIDC
;
A
#
# COMPACT_ATOMS: atom_id res chain seq x y z
N MET A 1 15.80 23.99 4.76
CA MET A 1 14.55 23.24 4.40
C MET A 1 14.52 21.99 5.26
N ASP A 2 13.41 21.69 5.92
CA ASP A 2 13.28 20.44 6.67
C ASP A 2 13.16 19.27 5.67
N ASN A 3 14.08 18.30 5.75
CA ASN A 3 14.09 17.12 4.87
C ASN A 3 12.82 16.26 4.99
N MET A 4 12.08 16.40 6.09
CA MET A 4 10.83 15.67 6.37
C MET A 4 9.57 16.46 6.03
N GLU A 5 9.69 17.70 5.53
CA GLU A 5 8.53 18.58 5.28
C GLU A 5 7.53 17.94 4.33
N ILE A 6 7.96 17.47 3.16
CA ILE A 6 7.08 16.81 2.18
C ILE A 6 6.50 15.53 2.79
N PHE A 7 7.35 14.66 3.31
CA PHE A 7 6.95 13.37 3.89
C PHE A 7 5.87 13.55 4.96
N ASN A 8 6.09 14.45 5.92
CA ASN A 8 5.17 14.68 7.04
C ASN A 8 3.83 15.29 6.58
N SER A 9 3.83 16.08 5.49
CA SER A 9 2.60 16.71 4.97
C SER A 9 1.67 15.73 4.23
N VAL A 10 2.18 14.58 3.74
CA VAL A 10 1.42 13.64 2.89
C VAL A 10 1.33 12.21 3.44
N ARG A 11 1.88 11.94 4.62
CA ARG A 11 1.96 10.58 5.16
C ARG A 11 0.62 10.03 5.66
N THR A 12 -0.27 10.91 6.15
CA THR A 12 -1.52 10.49 6.79
C THR A 12 -2.67 10.45 5.79
N VAL A 13 -3.27 9.28 5.61
CA VAL A 13 -4.42 9.07 4.74
C VAL A 13 -5.70 9.29 5.54
N PRO A 14 -6.64 10.16 5.08
CA PRO A 14 -7.94 10.30 5.73
C PRO A 14 -8.78 9.01 5.61
N GLU A 15 -9.67 8.77 6.55
CA GLU A 15 -10.51 7.56 6.55
C GLU A 15 -11.38 7.44 5.28
N SER A 16 -11.83 8.56 4.72
CA SER A 16 -12.60 8.61 3.47
C SER A 16 -11.84 8.09 2.24
N ALA A 17 -10.50 8.09 2.28
CA ALA A 17 -9.64 7.59 1.21
C ALA A 17 -9.10 6.17 1.48
N LYS A 18 -9.50 5.54 2.59
CA LYS A 18 -9.13 4.16 2.96
C LYS A 18 -10.28 3.20 2.68
N LYS A 19 -9.93 2.01 2.22
CA LYS A 19 -10.87 0.89 2.06
C LYS A 19 -10.22 -0.40 2.55
N GLN A 20 -10.89 -1.15 3.40
CA GLN A 20 -10.45 -2.49 3.77
C GLN A 20 -10.68 -3.47 2.63
N ILE A 21 -9.67 -4.26 2.29
CA ILE A 21 -9.78 -5.33 1.30
C ILE A 21 -10.40 -6.54 2.01
N ASN A 22 -11.60 -6.93 1.55
CA ASN A 22 -12.34 -8.06 2.08
C ASN A 22 -12.25 -9.23 1.09
N GLY A 23 -11.32 -10.14 1.32
CA GLY A 23 -11.15 -11.36 0.55
C GLY A 23 -9.83 -11.45 -0.23
N GLY A 24 -9.58 -12.62 -0.81
CA GLY A 24 -8.36 -12.90 -1.56
C GLY A 24 -7.07 -12.86 -0.73
N ARG A 25 -5.94 -12.82 -1.43
CA ARG A 25 -4.59 -12.83 -0.81
C ARG A 25 -4.31 -11.59 0.06
N LEU A 26 -4.96 -10.47 -0.23
CA LEU A 26 -4.77 -9.19 0.48
C LEU A 26 -5.86 -8.92 1.52
N ASN A 27 -6.63 -9.94 1.92
CA ASN A 27 -7.69 -9.79 2.91
C ASN A 27 -7.19 -9.14 4.21
N GLY A 28 -7.87 -8.09 4.63
CA GLY A 28 -7.57 -7.32 5.82
C GLY A 28 -6.46 -6.29 5.65
N PHE A 29 -5.88 -6.12 4.45
CA PHE A 29 -5.05 -4.95 4.14
C PHE A 29 -5.92 -3.73 3.84
N THR A 30 -5.32 -2.55 3.99
CA THR A 30 -5.96 -1.30 3.62
C THR A 30 -5.52 -0.89 2.23
N ASP A 31 -6.49 -0.69 1.35
CA ASP A 31 -6.30 -0.03 0.06
C ASP A 31 -6.46 1.48 0.22
N ILE A 32 -5.69 2.23 -0.55
CA ILE A 32 -5.75 3.70 -0.58
C ILE A 32 -6.32 4.11 -1.93
N ASN A 33 -7.40 4.90 -1.92
CA ASN A 33 -7.97 5.44 -3.14
C ASN A 33 -6.89 6.17 -3.97
N PRO A 34 -6.60 5.74 -5.20
CA PRO A 34 -5.54 6.34 -6.02
C PRO A 34 -5.75 7.83 -6.28
N MET A 35 -7.00 8.30 -6.37
CA MET A 35 -7.32 9.72 -6.56
C MET A 35 -6.88 10.58 -5.39
N TRP A 36 -6.82 10.04 -4.18
CA TRP A 36 -6.27 10.76 -3.04
C TRP A 36 -4.79 11.12 -3.24
N ARG A 37 -3.99 10.21 -3.83
CA ARG A 37 -2.57 10.51 -4.13
C ARG A 37 -2.43 11.61 -5.18
N ILE A 38 -3.28 11.60 -6.21
CA ILE A 38 -3.33 12.65 -7.22
C ILE A 38 -3.75 13.98 -6.58
N GLN A 39 -4.71 13.96 -5.66
CA GLN A 39 -5.11 15.14 -4.90
C GLN A 39 -3.93 15.68 -4.07
N CYS A 40 -3.22 14.84 -3.32
CA CYS A 40 -2.04 15.25 -2.54
C CYS A 40 -0.94 15.87 -3.41
N LEU A 41 -0.65 15.27 -4.59
CA LEU A 41 0.30 15.84 -5.54
C LEU A 41 -0.14 17.24 -5.99
N THR A 42 -1.41 17.39 -6.29
CA THR A 42 -1.98 18.66 -6.74
C THR A 42 -2.01 19.71 -5.63
N GLU A 43 -2.41 19.34 -4.42
CA GLU A 43 -2.44 20.24 -3.26
C GLU A 43 -1.02 20.70 -2.86
N ARG A 44 -0.05 19.80 -2.92
CA ARG A 44 1.33 20.08 -2.47
C ARG A 44 2.15 20.83 -3.51
N PHE A 45 2.00 20.51 -4.79
CA PHE A 45 2.88 21.00 -5.86
C PHE A 45 2.18 21.86 -6.90
N GLY A 46 0.86 21.82 -6.98
CA GLY A 46 0.05 22.47 -8.01
C GLY A 46 -0.50 21.49 -9.05
N PRO A 47 -1.21 21.97 -10.08
CA PRO A 47 -1.83 21.10 -11.09
C PRO A 47 -0.83 20.24 -11.87
N CYS A 48 -1.28 19.06 -12.31
CA CYS A 48 -0.51 18.20 -13.21
C CYS A 48 -0.12 18.96 -14.50
N GLY A 49 1.13 18.81 -14.92
CA GLY A 49 1.73 19.54 -16.04
C GLY A 49 2.36 20.89 -15.65
N ILE A 50 1.99 21.47 -14.51
CA ILE A 50 2.51 22.74 -14.00
C ILE A 50 3.37 22.53 -12.76
N GLY A 51 2.82 21.91 -11.73
CA GLY A 51 3.48 21.70 -10.45
C GLY A 51 4.02 20.28 -10.25
N TRP A 52 3.42 19.32 -10.91
CA TRP A 52 3.93 17.96 -11.03
C TRP A 52 3.58 17.41 -12.41
N LYS A 53 4.31 16.37 -12.84
CA LYS A 53 4.11 15.68 -14.12
C LYS A 53 4.68 14.29 -14.06
N TYR A 54 4.41 13.47 -15.07
CA TYR A 54 5.08 12.18 -15.28
C TYR A 54 5.40 12.00 -16.76
N THR A 55 6.34 11.10 -17.03
CA THR A 55 6.64 10.55 -18.35
C THR A 55 6.44 9.05 -18.34
N ILE A 56 5.91 8.50 -19.42
CA ILE A 56 5.84 7.03 -19.60
C ILE A 56 7.15 6.62 -20.25
N GLU A 57 7.91 5.77 -19.56
CA GLU A 57 9.22 5.30 -20.05
C GLU A 57 9.09 3.99 -20.81
N ARG A 58 8.17 3.12 -20.34
CA ARG A 58 7.95 1.80 -20.93
C ARG A 58 6.57 1.29 -20.58
N GLU A 59 5.97 0.58 -21.54
CA GLU A 59 4.79 -0.26 -21.33
C GLU A 59 5.00 -1.62 -22.00
N TRP A 60 4.58 -2.69 -21.34
CA TRP A 60 4.74 -4.05 -21.85
C TRP A 60 3.73 -5.01 -21.23
N MET A 61 3.65 -6.19 -21.81
CA MET A 61 2.84 -7.30 -21.28
C MET A 61 3.74 -8.48 -20.94
N GLU A 62 3.40 -9.15 -19.82
CA GLU A 62 4.04 -10.39 -19.40
C GLU A 62 3.00 -11.51 -19.29
N ARG A 63 3.36 -12.68 -19.76
CA ARG A 63 2.57 -13.90 -19.59
C ARG A 63 2.85 -14.49 -18.21
N GLY A 64 1.77 -14.75 -17.46
CA GLY A 64 1.79 -15.45 -16.19
C GLY A 64 1.45 -16.94 -16.33
N ALA A 65 1.09 -17.56 -15.22
CA ALA A 65 0.56 -18.92 -15.18
C ALA A 65 -0.89 -18.96 -15.70
N ASN A 66 -1.34 -20.15 -16.16
CA ASN A 66 -2.73 -20.39 -16.55
C ASN A 66 -3.27 -19.47 -17.67
N ASP A 67 -2.42 -19.09 -18.63
CA ASP A 67 -2.74 -18.19 -19.73
C ASP A 67 -3.13 -16.76 -19.31
N GLU A 68 -2.87 -16.38 -18.08
CA GLU A 68 -3.04 -15.02 -17.62
C GLU A 68 -1.96 -14.11 -18.20
N VAL A 69 -2.33 -12.86 -18.48
CA VAL A 69 -1.41 -11.82 -19.00
C VAL A 69 -1.58 -10.57 -18.16
N SER A 70 -0.47 -9.99 -17.74
CA SER A 70 -0.44 -8.72 -17.02
C SER A 70 0.20 -7.62 -17.86
N ALA A 71 -0.39 -6.44 -17.86
CA ALA A 71 0.18 -5.22 -18.40
C ALA A 71 0.96 -4.49 -17.33
N PHE A 72 2.13 -3.99 -17.68
CA PHE A 72 2.98 -3.20 -16.80
C PHE A 72 3.33 -1.87 -17.46
N MET A 73 3.63 -0.89 -16.63
CA MET A 73 4.03 0.43 -17.04
C MET A 73 5.09 1.00 -16.10
N ASP A 74 6.18 1.50 -16.67
CA ASP A 74 7.19 2.29 -15.95
C ASP A 74 6.98 3.76 -16.26
N ILE A 75 7.03 4.57 -15.22
CA ILE A 75 6.99 6.03 -15.31
C ILE A 75 8.12 6.69 -14.53
N MET A 76 8.42 7.93 -14.88
CA MET A 76 9.12 8.88 -14.02
C MET A 76 8.17 9.99 -13.62
N LEU A 77 8.01 10.22 -12.31
CA LEU A 77 7.23 11.30 -11.74
C LEU A 77 8.17 12.44 -11.34
N TYR A 78 7.77 13.65 -11.65
CA TYR A 78 8.52 14.88 -11.34
C TYR A 78 7.60 15.85 -10.59
N TYR A 79 8.16 16.58 -9.65
CA TYR A 79 7.46 17.70 -8.99
C TYR A 79 8.30 18.97 -9.03
N LYS A 80 7.64 20.12 -8.86
CA LYS A 80 8.29 21.41 -8.87
C LYS A 80 8.44 21.95 -7.46
N GLN A 81 9.64 22.36 -7.11
CA GLN A 81 9.92 22.97 -5.83
C GLN A 81 10.82 24.19 -6.03
N ASN A 82 10.45 25.32 -5.44
CA ASN A 82 11.16 26.61 -5.60
C ASN A 82 11.38 27.04 -7.07
N GLY A 83 10.45 26.67 -7.96
CA GLY A 83 10.54 27.01 -9.37
C GLY A 83 11.30 25.99 -10.24
N GLU A 84 12.01 25.03 -9.64
CA GLU A 84 12.81 24.01 -10.34
C GLU A 84 12.12 22.64 -10.32
N TRP A 85 12.33 21.85 -11.37
CA TRP A 85 11.87 20.47 -11.44
C TRP A 85 12.81 19.54 -10.67
N SER A 86 12.24 18.62 -9.93
CA SER A 86 12.99 17.52 -9.29
C SER A 86 13.57 16.58 -10.35
N ASP A 87 14.52 15.73 -9.94
CA ASP A 87 14.83 14.50 -10.67
C ASP A 87 13.63 13.57 -10.73
N GLY A 88 13.63 12.65 -11.72
CA GLY A 88 12.56 11.69 -11.90
C GLY A 88 12.49 10.66 -10.77
N ILE A 89 11.31 10.47 -10.22
CA ILE A 89 11.01 9.43 -9.24
C ILE A 89 10.41 8.24 -9.97
N PRO A 90 11.06 7.06 -9.99
CA PRO A 90 10.57 5.91 -10.73
C PRO A 90 9.32 5.30 -10.06
N GLY A 91 8.41 4.84 -10.88
CA GLY A 91 7.26 4.05 -10.45
C GLY A 91 6.91 3.00 -11.48
N THR A 92 6.76 1.76 -11.03
CA THR A 92 6.26 0.65 -11.85
C THR A 92 4.88 0.25 -11.37
N GLY A 93 3.92 0.21 -12.26
CA GLY A 93 2.57 -0.25 -11.99
C GLY A 93 2.18 -1.44 -12.85
N GLY A 94 1.23 -2.22 -12.37
CA GLY A 94 0.74 -3.37 -13.08
C GLY A 94 -0.75 -3.60 -12.94
N SER A 95 -1.35 -4.22 -13.96
CA SER A 95 -2.75 -4.65 -13.94
C SER A 95 -2.96 -5.84 -14.85
N SER A 96 -3.95 -6.67 -14.52
CA SER A 96 -4.31 -7.82 -15.36
C SER A 96 -4.91 -7.36 -16.69
N PHE A 97 -4.36 -7.85 -17.80
CA PHE A 97 -4.97 -7.77 -19.13
C PHE A 97 -5.87 -8.97 -19.38
N ILE A 98 -5.35 -10.18 -19.15
CA ILE A 98 -6.13 -11.42 -19.17
C ILE A 98 -6.07 -12.02 -17.78
N ALA A 99 -7.22 -12.13 -17.13
CA ALA A 99 -7.36 -12.72 -15.80
C ALA A 99 -8.27 -13.95 -15.85
N LYS A 100 -7.96 -14.96 -15.04
CA LYS A 100 -8.84 -16.11 -14.85
C LYS A 100 -9.89 -15.79 -13.80
N GLU A 101 -11.14 -15.77 -14.21
CA GLU A 101 -12.29 -15.58 -13.36
C GLU A 101 -13.13 -16.87 -13.22
N ARG A 102 -14.19 -16.82 -12.42
CA ARG A 102 -15.07 -17.97 -12.19
C ARG A 102 -15.68 -18.54 -13.48
N ASN A 103 -15.97 -17.68 -14.46
CA ASN A 103 -16.64 -18.04 -15.72
C ASN A 103 -15.66 -18.21 -16.89
N GLY A 104 -14.34 -18.25 -16.65
CA GLY A 104 -13.31 -18.38 -17.69
C GLY A 104 -12.34 -17.19 -17.73
N LEU A 105 -11.70 -17.01 -18.87
CA LEU A 105 -10.77 -15.89 -19.06
C LEU A 105 -11.56 -14.61 -19.36
N TYR A 106 -11.18 -13.54 -18.68
CA TYR A 106 -11.67 -12.18 -18.89
C TYR A 106 -10.56 -11.32 -19.45
N THR A 107 -10.85 -10.48 -20.46
CA THR A 107 -9.93 -9.50 -21.03
C THR A 107 -10.34 -8.11 -20.61
N SER A 108 -9.41 -7.37 -19.99
CA SER A 108 -9.59 -5.99 -19.54
C SER A 108 -9.13 -5.02 -20.62
N ASP A 109 -10.00 -4.09 -21.03
CA ASP A 109 -9.66 -2.95 -21.89
C ASP A 109 -9.09 -1.75 -21.10
N GLU A 110 -9.09 -1.85 -19.77
CA GLU A 110 -8.63 -0.79 -18.86
C GLU A 110 -7.24 -1.06 -18.26
N CYS A 111 -6.59 -2.18 -18.62
CA CYS A 111 -5.36 -2.63 -17.96
C CYS A 111 -4.25 -1.57 -17.93
N TYR A 112 -4.02 -0.86 -19.03
CA TYR A 112 -3.00 0.19 -19.07
C TYR A 112 -3.38 1.45 -18.25
N LYS A 113 -4.66 1.82 -18.22
CA LYS A 113 -5.15 2.91 -17.34
C LYS A 113 -4.92 2.58 -15.87
N MET A 114 -5.19 1.34 -15.50
CA MET A 114 -4.96 0.85 -14.14
C MET A 114 -3.49 0.75 -13.81
N ALA A 115 -2.66 0.23 -14.74
CA ALA A 115 -1.20 0.15 -14.57
C ALA A 115 -0.58 1.55 -14.42
N LEU A 116 -1.01 2.54 -15.19
CA LEU A 116 -0.57 3.94 -15.04
C LEU A 116 -0.92 4.50 -13.66
N THR A 117 -2.14 4.30 -13.20
CA THR A 117 -2.59 4.78 -11.89
C THR A 117 -1.80 4.13 -10.75
N ASP A 118 -1.50 2.84 -10.87
CA ASP A 118 -0.66 2.11 -9.90
C ASP A 118 0.79 2.62 -9.94
N ALA A 119 1.37 2.85 -11.13
CA ALA A 119 2.72 3.41 -11.29
C ALA A 119 2.86 4.79 -10.62
N ILE A 120 1.89 5.69 -10.82
CA ILE A 120 1.83 6.99 -10.13
C ILE A 120 1.78 6.77 -8.61
N GLY A 121 0.94 5.83 -8.16
CA GLY A 121 0.83 5.45 -6.75
C GLY A 121 2.14 4.93 -6.17
N VAL A 122 2.91 4.16 -6.92
CA VAL A 122 4.21 3.63 -6.51
C VAL A 122 5.25 4.75 -6.42
N ALA A 123 5.35 5.63 -7.42
CA ALA A 123 6.24 6.79 -7.38
C ALA A 123 5.91 7.74 -6.19
N ALA A 124 4.63 8.01 -5.97
CA ALA A 124 4.15 8.87 -4.88
C ALA A 124 4.51 8.34 -3.47
N LYS A 125 4.66 7.02 -3.30
CA LYS A 125 5.13 6.43 -2.02
C LYS A 125 6.54 6.90 -1.66
N ALA A 126 7.41 7.16 -2.63
CA ALA A 126 8.75 7.67 -2.37
C ALA A 126 8.74 9.08 -1.73
N LEU A 127 7.68 9.86 -1.94
CA LEU A 127 7.43 11.13 -1.28
C LEU A 127 6.82 10.98 0.13
N GLY A 128 6.47 9.76 0.54
CA GLY A 128 5.82 9.47 1.82
C GLY A 128 4.30 9.38 1.77
N MET A 129 3.67 9.47 0.59
CA MET A 129 2.20 9.46 0.48
C MET A 129 1.60 8.15 0.98
N GLY A 130 0.83 8.25 2.07
CA GLY A 130 0.20 7.12 2.72
C GLY A 130 1.13 6.27 3.58
N ALA A 131 2.29 6.77 3.96
CA ALA A 131 3.28 6.03 4.75
C ALA A 131 2.69 5.42 6.02
N ASP A 132 1.80 6.12 6.71
CA ASP A 132 1.18 5.66 7.96
C ASP A 132 0.34 4.39 7.79
N VAL A 133 -0.27 4.19 6.62
CA VAL A 133 -1.04 2.96 6.31
C VAL A 133 -0.11 1.74 6.25
N TYR A 134 1.08 1.90 5.69
CA TYR A 134 2.07 0.82 5.58
C TYR A 134 2.83 0.60 6.89
N TRP A 135 3.00 1.64 7.70
CA TRP A 135 3.76 1.59 8.95
C TRP A 135 2.92 1.10 10.13
N ALA A 136 1.66 1.55 10.23
CA ALA A 136 0.79 1.25 11.36
C ALA A 136 0.18 -0.17 11.35
N ALA A 137 0.39 -0.92 10.31
CA ALA A 137 -0.45 -2.09 10.06
C ALA A 137 -0.15 -3.31 10.95
N GLY A 138 0.80 -3.29 11.89
CA GLY A 138 1.11 -4.47 12.73
C GLY A 138 1.25 -5.78 11.93
N ARG A 139 1.52 -5.66 10.63
CA ARG A 139 1.61 -6.72 9.63
C ARG A 139 2.83 -6.54 8.73
N SER A 140 3.81 -5.77 9.21
CA SER A 140 5.08 -5.67 8.52
C SER A 140 5.73 -7.04 8.47
N LYS A 141 6.30 -7.42 7.32
CA LYS A 141 7.16 -8.61 7.23
C LYS A 141 8.40 -8.53 8.13
N TYR A 142 8.63 -7.36 8.70
CA TYR A 142 9.72 -7.08 9.65
C TYR A 142 9.27 -7.16 11.11
N ASP A 143 7.96 -7.34 11.37
CA ASP A 143 7.48 -7.54 12.74
C ASP A 143 7.97 -8.91 13.22
N THR A 144 8.73 -8.92 14.28
CA THR A 144 9.08 -10.15 14.97
C THR A 144 7.80 -10.78 15.52
N ILE A 145 7.59 -12.07 15.25
CA ILE A 145 6.45 -12.80 15.82
C ILE A 145 6.61 -12.72 17.35
N PRO A 146 5.66 -12.09 18.08
CA PRO A 146 5.81 -11.95 19.52
C PRO A 146 5.80 -13.31 20.19
N VAL A 147 6.69 -13.48 21.19
CA VAL A 147 6.86 -14.73 21.95
C VAL A 147 6.28 -14.54 23.34
N CYS A 148 5.56 -15.54 23.81
CA CYS A 148 5.01 -15.55 25.17
C CYS A 148 6.13 -15.59 26.22
N ALA A 149 6.13 -14.64 27.14
CA ALA A 149 7.12 -14.54 28.21
C ALA A 149 7.05 -15.70 29.26
N LEU A 150 5.94 -16.44 29.28
CA LEU A 150 5.77 -17.57 30.22
C LEU A 150 6.16 -18.92 29.60
N CYS A 151 5.71 -19.23 28.38
CA CYS A 151 5.90 -20.53 27.80
C CYS A 151 6.86 -20.56 26.60
N GLY A 152 7.39 -19.42 26.16
CA GLY A 152 8.32 -19.33 25.02
C GLY A 152 7.69 -19.58 23.65
N LYS A 153 6.39 -19.88 23.56
CA LYS A 153 5.70 -20.13 22.30
C LYS A 153 5.34 -18.81 21.58
N SER A 154 5.31 -18.86 20.25
CA SER A 154 4.82 -17.73 19.45
C SER A 154 3.35 -17.41 19.78
N ILE A 155 3.06 -16.12 20.02
CA ILE A 155 1.70 -15.65 20.23
C ILE A 155 0.98 -15.68 18.89
N LYS A 156 -0.20 -16.32 18.86
CA LYS A 156 -1.03 -16.41 17.66
C LYS A 156 -2.10 -15.32 17.65
N GLY A 157 -2.55 -14.94 16.46
CA GLY A 157 -3.74 -14.11 16.30
C GLY A 157 -4.99 -14.82 16.84
N ILE A 158 -5.95 -14.05 17.34
CA ILE A 158 -7.18 -14.56 17.97
C ILE A 158 -8.37 -14.19 17.08
N ARG A 159 -9.22 -15.15 16.78
CA ARG A 159 -10.51 -14.92 16.13
C ARG A 159 -11.60 -14.82 17.19
N LYS A 160 -12.26 -13.68 17.31
CA LYS A 160 -13.40 -13.49 18.20
C LYS A 160 -14.67 -14.16 17.65
N GLN A 161 -15.67 -14.35 18.53
CA GLN A 161 -16.98 -14.93 18.15
C GLN A 161 -17.73 -14.08 17.12
N ASP A 162 -17.52 -12.76 17.10
CA ASP A 162 -18.08 -11.81 16.13
C ASP A 162 -17.37 -11.82 14.77
N GLY A 163 -16.38 -12.71 14.57
CA GLY A 163 -15.59 -12.84 13.36
C GLY A 163 -14.39 -11.90 13.27
N THR A 164 -14.25 -10.96 14.20
CA THR A 164 -13.09 -10.04 14.26
C THR A 164 -11.79 -10.80 14.51
N ILE A 165 -10.74 -10.48 13.74
CA ILE A 165 -9.41 -11.06 13.93
C ILE A 165 -8.53 -10.04 14.65
N ILE A 166 -7.99 -10.42 15.80
CA ILE A 166 -6.92 -9.70 16.50
C ILE A 166 -5.59 -10.28 16.01
N SER A 167 -4.69 -9.44 15.49
CA SER A 167 -3.35 -9.90 15.07
C SER A 167 -2.54 -10.41 16.25
N ALA A 168 -1.48 -11.21 15.97
CA ALA A 168 -0.56 -11.67 17.01
C ALA A 168 0.11 -10.49 17.75
N SER A 169 0.49 -9.46 17.01
CA SER A 169 1.09 -8.23 17.57
C SER A 169 0.11 -7.45 18.45
N ASP A 170 -1.16 -7.33 18.04
CA ASP A 170 -2.18 -6.67 18.85
C ASP A 170 -2.55 -7.48 20.10
N ALA A 171 -2.56 -8.81 19.99
CA ALA A 171 -2.76 -9.70 21.14
C ALA A 171 -1.63 -9.55 22.16
N ALA A 172 -0.38 -9.51 21.68
CA ALA A 172 0.79 -9.28 22.53
C ALA A 172 0.76 -7.90 23.18
N ARG A 173 0.44 -6.83 22.42
CA ARG A 173 0.33 -5.46 22.95
C ARG A 173 -0.72 -5.37 24.06
N LYS A 174 -1.93 -5.90 23.82
CA LYS A 174 -2.99 -5.93 24.85
C LYS A 174 -2.57 -6.70 26.10
N SER A 175 -1.82 -7.80 25.91
CA SER A 175 -1.28 -8.56 27.04
C SER A 175 -0.23 -7.74 27.80
N ILE A 176 0.63 -6.99 27.11
CA ILE A 176 1.61 -6.08 27.76
C ILE A 176 0.89 -4.98 28.54
N GLU A 177 -0.16 -4.38 27.95
CA GLU A 177 -0.99 -3.35 28.64
C GLU A 177 -1.65 -3.89 29.91
N ALA A 178 -2.13 -5.16 29.87
CA ALA A 178 -2.83 -5.78 30.99
C ALA A 178 -1.90 -6.38 32.06
N TYR A 179 -0.77 -6.98 31.66
CA TYR A 179 0.07 -7.81 32.52
C TYR A 179 1.54 -7.38 32.56
N GLY A 180 1.93 -6.28 31.89
CA GLY A 180 3.30 -5.78 31.81
C GLY A 180 4.25 -6.63 30.95
N ARG A 181 3.76 -7.69 30.31
CA ARG A 181 4.57 -8.61 29.48
C ARG A 181 3.70 -9.34 28.43
N PRO A 182 4.30 -9.79 27.29
CA PRO A 182 3.55 -10.53 26.30
C PRO A 182 3.22 -11.96 26.81
N ILE A 183 1.94 -12.30 26.88
CA ILE A 183 1.44 -13.60 27.34
C ILE A 183 0.48 -14.15 26.28
N CYS A 184 0.60 -15.43 25.91
CA CYS A 184 -0.35 -16.06 25.02
C CYS A 184 -1.67 -16.42 25.72
N ILE A 185 -2.71 -16.70 24.95
CA ILE A 185 -4.05 -17.00 25.46
C ILE A 185 -4.09 -18.29 26.30
N ASP A 186 -3.14 -19.19 26.08
CA ASP A 186 -3.06 -20.48 26.78
C ASP A 186 -2.35 -20.37 28.14
N CYS A 187 -1.77 -19.23 28.46
CA CYS A 187 -1.07 -18.95 29.73
C CYS A 187 -1.82 -17.94 30.60
#